data_f054aa3bb86de03cc676c2f945f0eeb9
#
_entry.id   f054aa3bb86de03cc676c2f945f0eeb9
#
_cell.length_a   1.000
_cell.length_b   1.000
_cell.length_c   1.000
_cell.angle_alpha   90.00
_cell.angle_beta   90.00
_cell.angle_gamma   90.00
#
_symmetry.space_group_name_H-M   'P 1'
#
loop_
_entity.id
_entity.type
_entity.pdbx_description
1 polymer ?
#
loop_
_entity_poly.entity_id
_entity_poly.type
_entity_poly.pdbx_seq_one_letter_code
_entity_poly.pdbx_strand_id
1 'polypeptide(L)'
;MEIPETGRQVLDADIMREWAARGIDTLTRHRRGVDELNVFPVADSDTATNMVATLQAAFQGATPGLGLEALLDEAAGRALLSARGNSGVILAQMLRGLADVWNSDEIDAKGFAIGLRSATDAATAAVAVPTAGTILTVAESAASAAVKAAPFGLVSAARASAEAAAEAVAATPGQLPALARAGVVDAGGLALTVILEALVETLTGSVSTGALDLLERHRVRTVSEVEEVPRETGSDVYGYEVQYLLEANAAAAADLRHSLTALGDSVVIIGSRAAKDVTTFNVHVHVNDIGAAIEAGIERGRVHRISVTRFDDTLGTHASARMHAAPARRPAVPEAEAPIGELVVVTEADPLREFLAGEGCRTASPATVGTELAAALADGAASVVVLSDTAAAARTAHRAVESAHRDGHQVIALFGVTRVQAVAAVAVHDPERQFDDDVSAMTEAIKACRTGEVHAIPSGFSSVIHERTQSVFGEPADAARDLADRLCADGAELLTVLPGAGSNAAIVTALSDHVREAWPLVEIQQLPAGDDVPLLLLGAE
;
A
#
# COMPACT_ATOMS: atom_id res chain seq x y z
N MET A 1 49.16 -2.99 2.65
CA MET A 1 48.81 -1.65 2.12
C MET A 1 47.76 -1.92 1.07
N GLU A 2 46.48 -1.99 1.55
CA GLU A 2 45.33 -2.21 0.68
C GLU A 2 45.13 -0.96 -0.18
N ILE A 3 44.92 -1.16 -1.48
CA ILE A 3 44.59 -0.12 -2.44
C ILE A 3 43.23 0.44 -2.01
N PRO A 4 43.05 1.76 -1.81
CA PRO A 4 41.74 2.30 -1.49
C PRO A 4 40.76 1.94 -2.61
N GLU A 5 39.63 1.33 -2.25
CA GLU A 5 38.57 1.00 -3.20
C GLU A 5 38.13 2.28 -3.94
N THR A 6 38.10 2.20 -5.26
CA THR A 6 37.65 3.30 -6.11
C THR A 6 36.14 3.50 -5.91
N GLY A 7 35.74 4.65 -5.41
CA GLY A 7 34.32 5.00 -5.17
C GLY A 7 34.20 6.34 -4.44
N ARG A 8 32.95 6.79 -4.28
CA ARG A 8 32.64 8.02 -3.52
C ARG A 8 32.92 7.80 -2.02
N GLN A 9 33.65 8.71 -1.39
CA GLN A 9 34.12 8.56 0.02
C GLN A 9 33.33 9.41 1.02
N VAL A 10 32.37 10.19 0.55
CA VAL A 10 31.42 10.96 1.37
C VAL A 10 30.01 10.72 0.85
N LEU A 11 29.03 10.81 1.72
CA LEU A 11 27.60 10.74 1.41
C LEU A 11 27.04 12.15 1.61
N ASP A 12 26.53 12.73 0.55
CA ASP A 12 25.88 14.04 0.50
C ASP A 12 24.39 13.91 0.11
N ALA A 13 23.71 15.05 -0.04
CA ALA A 13 22.31 15.07 -0.38
C ALA A 13 22.00 14.44 -1.76
N ASP A 14 22.89 14.57 -2.73
CA ASP A 14 22.68 14.02 -4.08
C ASP A 14 22.88 12.51 -4.08
N ILE A 15 23.89 12.01 -3.38
CA ILE A 15 24.09 10.58 -3.16
C ILE A 15 22.93 9.98 -2.37
N MET A 16 22.41 10.70 -1.36
CA MET A 16 21.24 10.24 -0.59
C MET A 16 20.00 10.09 -1.47
N ARG A 17 19.74 11.05 -2.37
CA ARG A 17 18.63 10.97 -3.34
C ARG A 17 18.83 9.82 -4.32
N GLU A 18 20.04 9.66 -4.86
CA GLU A 18 20.38 8.57 -5.78
C GLU A 18 20.21 7.21 -5.10
N TRP A 19 20.69 7.05 -3.86
CA TRP A 19 20.52 5.84 -3.06
C TRP A 19 19.05 5.52 -2.82
N ALA A 20 18.26 6.49 -2.36
CA ALA A 20 16.82 6.31 -2.14
C ALA A 20 16.10 5.90 -3.45
N ALA A 21 16.40 6.57 -4.57
CA ALA A 21 15.81 6.25 -5.86
C ALA A 21 16.13 4.81 -6.32
N ARG A 22 17.39 4.37 -6.18
CA ARG A 22 17.80 3.00 -6.49
C ARG A 22 17.15 1.96 -5.58
N GLY A 23 17.09 2.24 -4.28
CA GLY A 23 16.43 1.36 -3.32
C GLY A 23 14.94 1.18 -3.65
N ILE A 24 14.25 2.29 -3.94
CA ILE A 24 12.83 2.28 -4.36
C ILE A 24 12.66 1.47 -5.65
N ASP A 25 13.48 1.73 -6.67
CA ASP A 25 13.39 1.06 -7.98
C ASP A 25 13.62 -0.46 -7.84
N THR A 26 14.67 -0.87 -7.11
CA THR A 26 15.00 -2.28 -6.94
C THR A 26 13.93 -3.01 -6.11
N LEU A 27 13.45 -2.42 -5.00
CA LEU A 27 12.37 -3.00 -4.22
C LEU A 27 11.06 -3.07 -5.01
N THR A 28 10.75 -2.06 -5.83
CA THR A 28 9.53 -2.06 -6.66
C THR A 28 9.56 -3.19 -7.69
N ARG A 29 10.69 -3.40 -8.37
CA ARG A 29 10.86 -4.52 -9.33
C ARG A 29 10.73 -5.90 -8.68
N HIS A 30 11.16 -6.05 -7.44
CA HIS A 30 11.15 -7.32 -6.72
C HIS A 30 10.06 -7.41 -5.65
N ARG A 31 9.16 -6.42 -5.57
CA ARG A 31 8.12 -6.25 -4.56
C ARG A 31 7.37 -7.55 -4.29
N ARG A 32 6.76 -8.12 -5.33
CA ARG A 32 5.95 -9.34 -5.21
C ARG A 32 6.74 -10.49 -4.60
N GLY A 33 7.98 -10.70 -5.01
CA GLY A 33 8.80 -11.79 -4.49
C GLY A 33 9.16 -11.62 -3.01
N VAL A 34 9.39 -10.38 -2.56
CA VAL A 34 9.65 -10.06 -1.15
C VAL A 34 8.36 -10.16 -0.32
N ASP A 35 7.24 -9.67 -0.84
CA ASP A 35 5.93 -9.74 -0.19
C ASP A 35 5.50 -11.21 0.02
N GLU A 36 5.78 -12.12 -0.93
CA GLU A 36 5.52 -13.56 -0.83
C GLU A 36 6.32 -14.26 0.31
N LEU A 37 7.42 -13.67 0.80
CA LEU A 37 8.19 -14.18 1.94
C LEU A 37 7.64 -13.74 3.30
N ASN A 38 6.70 -12.80 3.32
CA ASN A 38 6.17 -12.22 4.55
C ASN A 38 5.23 -13.20 5.27
N VAL A 39 5.75 -13.82 6.34
CA VAL A 39 5.00 -14.76 7.18
C VAL A 39 5.03 -14.39 8.67
N PHE A 40 5.68 -13.27 9.03
CA PHE A 40 5.79 -12.80 10.41
C PHE A 40 5.88 -11.26 10.48
N PRO A 41 5.23 -10.60 11.47
CA PRO A 41 4.33 -11.16 12.51
C PRO A 41 2.98 -11.61 11.95
N VAL A 42 2.57 -11.10 10.80
CA VAL A 42 1.34 -11.45 10.06
C VAL A 42 1.73 -11.84 8.64
N ALA A 43 1.09 -12.87 8.10
CA ALA A 43 1.30 -13.30 6.70
C ALA A 43 0.37 -12.51 5.76
N ASP A 44 0.51 -11.18 5.71
CA ASP A 44 -0.30 -10.26 4.90
C ASP A 44 0.33 -9.91 3.55
N SER A 45 1.54 -10.41 3.30
CA SER A 45 2.26 -10.26 2.02
C SER A 45 2.41 -8.81 1.55
N ASP A 46 2.70 -7.88 2.45
CA ASP A 46 2.77 -6.44 2.15
C ASP A 46 4.07 -5.73 2.58
N THR A 47 5.06 -6.48 3.08
CA THR A 47 6.32 -5.93 3.63
C THR A 47 7.02 -4.98 2.67
N ALA A 48 7.34 -5.43 1.43
CA ALA A 48 8.01 -4.57 0.46
C ALA A 48 7.07 -3.46 -0.03
N THR A 49 5.78 -3.75 -0.19
CA THR A 49 4.76 -2.76 -0.53
C THR A 49 4.78 -1.60 0.46
N ASN A 50 4.77 -1.87 1.76
CA ASN A 50 4.79 -0.86 2.82
C ASN A 50 6.13 -0.10 2.88
N MET A 51 7.26 -0.80 2.71
CA MET A 51 8.59 -0.15 2.70
C MET A 51 8.79 0.74 1.48
N VAL A 52 8.37 0.32 0.28
CA VAL A 52 8.38 1.14 -0.94
C VAL A 52 7.52 2.38 -0.76
N ALA A 53 6.28 2.23 -0.30
CA ALA A 53 5.38 3.37 -0.08
C ALA A 53 5.97 4.38 0.92
N THR A 54 6.63 3.90 1.98
CA THR A 54 7.29 4.74 2.99
C THR A 54 8.48 5.51 2.40
N LEU A 55 9.36 4.85 1.62
CA LEU A 55 10.50 5.50 0.95
C LEU A 55 10.04 6.49 -0.12
N GLN A 56 9.03 6.15 -0.91
CA GLN A 56 8.44 7.05 -1.89
C GLN A 56 7.88 8.30 -1.22
N ALA A 57 7.11 8.14 -0.15
CA ALA A 57 6.60 9.28 0.60
C ALA A 57 7.71 10.13 1.22
N ALA A 58 8.80 9.54 1.68
CA ALA A 58 9.96 10.22 2.25
C ALA A 58 10.66 11.10 1.22
N PHE A 59 10.99 10.56 0.06
CA PHE A 59 11.93 11.20 -0.89
C PHE A 59 11.27 11.76 -2.16
N GLN A 60 10.14 11.19 -2.64
CA GLN A 60 9.44 11.74 -3.79
C GLN A 60 8.72 13.03 -3.41
N GLY A 61 9.07 14.14 -4.06
CA GLY A 61 8.57 15.47 -3.76
C GLY A 61 9.23 16.14 -2.55
N ALA A 62 10.39 15.64 -2.09
CA ALA A 62 11.25 16.39 -1.20
C ALA A 62 11.70 17.70 -1.85
N THR A 63 11.79 18.76 -1.06
CA THR A 63 12.13 20.10 -1.56
C THR A 63 13.46 20.06 -2.32
N PRO A 64 13.50 20.52 -3.58
CA PRO A 64 14.74 20.54 -4.34
C PRO A 64 15.81 21.44 -3.72
N GLY A 65 17.09 21.04 -3.81
CA GLY A 65 18.22 21.86 -3.36
C GLY A 65 18.47 21.91 -1.87
N LEU A 66 17.77 21.08 -1.08
CA LEU A 66 18.10 20.91 0.35
C LEU A 66 19.47 20.23 0.51
N GLY A 67 20.26 20.69 1.46
CA GLY A 67 21.41 19.97 1.99
C GLY A 67 20.99 18.68 2.72
N LEU A 68 21.95 17.83 3.06
CA LEU A 68 21.69 16.48 3.58
C LEU A 68 20.90 16.49 4.90
N GLU A 69 21.25 17.35 5.84
CA GLU A 69 20.54 17.47 7.13
C GLU A 69 19.07 17.81 6.93
N ALA A 70 18.77 18.86 6.16
CA ALA A 70 17.41 19.31 5.92
C ALA A 70 16.59 18.30 5.08
N LEU A 71 17.22 17.62 4.12
CA LEU A 71 16.62 16.56 3.32
C LEU A 71 16.17 15.39 4.21
N LEU A 72 17.04 14.95 5.12
CA LEU A 72 16.73 13.84 6.01
C LEU A 72 15.68 14.18 7.05
N ASP A 73 15.69 15.40 7.58
CA ASP A 73 14.66 15.84 8.53
C ASP A 73 13.28 15.89 7.85
N GLU A 74 13.20 16.44 6.63
CA GLU A 74 11.98 16.42 5.83
C GLU A 74 11.55 14.98 5.48
N ALA A 75 12.48 14.13 5.02
CA ALA A 75 12.21 12.75 4.64
C ALA A 75 11.70 11.93 5.83
N ALA A 76 12.35 12.03 6.99
CA ALA A 76 11.92 11.35 8.21
C ALA A 76 10.54 11.80 8.68
N GLY A 77 10.24 13.11 8.59
CA GLY A 77 8.91 13.65 8.91
C GLY A 77 7.82 13.12 7.97
N ARG A 78 8.09 13.05 6.68
CA ARG A 78 7.17 12.54 5.67
C ARG A 78 6.97 11.03 5.81
N ALA A 79 8.06 10.27 6.03
CA ALA A 79 8.01 8.83 6.29
C ALA A 79 7.10 8.53 7.49
N LEU A 80 7.28 9.25 8.60
CA LEU A 80 6.48 9.08 9.81
C LEU A 80 4.97 9.23 9.55
N LEU A 81 4.58 10.25 8.78
CA LEU A 81 3.17 10.56 8.50
C LEU A 81 2.52 9.59 7.50
N SER A 82 3.34 8.86 6.73
CA SER A 82 2.89 8.01 5.62
C SER A 82 3.18 6.53 5.84
N ALA A 83 3.94 6.17 6.89
CA ALA A 83 4.28 4.79 7.21
C ALA A 83 3.02 3.94 7.42
N ARG A 84 3.04 2.73 6.83
CA ARG A 84 1.98 1.73 6.96
C ARG A 84 2.60 0.40 7.38
N GLY A 85 1.83 -0.38 8.12
CA GLY A 85 2.26 -1.68 8.63
C GLY A 85 3.54 -1.59 9.49
N ASN A 86 3.90 -2.67 10.14
CA ASN A 86 5.10 -2.74 10.98
C ASN A 86 6.39 -2.39 10.20
N SER A 87 6.53 -2.88 8.97
CA SER A 87 7.74 -2.71 8.16
C SER A 87 7.97 -1.24 7.76
N GLY A 88 6.89 -0.54 7.35
CA GLY A 88 6.97 0.88 7.01
C GLY A 88 7.28 1.75 8.23
N VAL A 89 6.70 1.41 9.38
CA VAL A 89 6.93 2.13 10.64
C VAL A 89 8.36 1.94 11.14
N ILE A 90 8.91 0.73 11.08
CA ILE A 90 10.31 0.43 11.43
C ILE A 90 11.25 1.24 10.52
N LEU A 91 11.00 1.24 9.20
CA LEU A 91 11.81 1.99 8.25
C LEU A 91 11.75 3.51 8.49
N ALA A 92 10.57 4.06 8.82
CA ALA A 92 10.43 5.47 9.19
C ALA A 92 11.27 5.83 10.42
N GLN A 93 11.36 4.92 11.39
CA GLN A 93 12.23 5.10 12.56
C GLN A 93 13.71 5.00 12.22
N MET A 94 14.09 4.12 11.29
CA MET A 94 15.47 4.10 10.81
C MET A 94 15.86 5.43 10.15
N LEU A 95 14.99 5.98 9.29
CA LEU A 95 15.19 7.30 8.70
C LEU A 95 15.27 8.40 9.77
N ARG A 96 14.46 8.33 10.80
CA ARG A 96 14.53 9.28 11.95
C ARG A 96 15.86 9.15 12.67
N GLY A 97 16.32 7.94 12.96
CA GLY A 97 17.61 7.69 13.60
C GLY A 97 18.79 8.21 12.77
N LEU A 98 18.77 8.12 11.43
CA LEU A 98 19.76 8.75 10.55
C LEU A 98 19.72 10.27 10.68
N ALA A 99 18.54 10.88 10.58
CA ALA A 99 18.35 12.32 10.64
C ALA A 99 18.77 12.92 12.01
N ASP A 100 18.67 12.16 13.08
CA ASP A 100 19.04 12.63 14.42
C ASP A 100 20.55 12.81 14.61
N VAL A 101 21.37 12.13 13.79
CA VAL A 101 22.84 12.16 13.94
C VAL A 101 23.59 12.67 12.71
N TRP A 102 22.95 12.68 11.53
CA TRP A 102 23.54 13.22 10.31
C TRP A 102 23.24 14.72 10.18
N ASN A 103 23.95 15.50 10.98
CA ASN A 103 23.83 16.96 11.10
C ASN A 103 24.93 17.71 10.33
N SER A 104 25.37 17.17 9.22
CA SER A 104 26.38 17.73 8.32
C SER A 104 25.98 17.46 6.88
N ASP A 105 26.37 18.34 5.95
CA ASP A 105 26.12 18.18 4.51
C ASP A 105 26.94 17.06 3.86
N GLU A 106 27.98 16.59 4.53
CA GLU A 106 28.80 15.46 4.09
C GLU A 106 29.01 14.48 5.25
N ILE A 107 28.77 13.21 5.00
CA ILE A 107 28.94 12.11 5.94
C ILE A 107 30.05 11.19 5.45
N ASP A 108 31.08 11.04 6.26
CA ASP A 108 32.18 10.09 6.05
C ASP A 108 31.83 8.67 6.55
N ALA A 109 32.77 7.75 6.45
CA ALA A 109 32.61 6.36 6.90
C ALA A 109 32.23 6.24 8.38
N LYS A 110 32.79 7.08 9.25
CA LYS A 110 32.50 7.08 10.67
C LYS A 110 31.09 7.62 10.93
N GLY A 111 30.70 8.69 10.27
CA GLY A 111 29.36 9.26 10.30
C GLY A 111 28.32 8.26 9.80
N PHE A 112 28.62 7.52 8.73
CA PHE A 112 27.76 6.45 8.21
C PHE A 112 27.54 5.35 9.27
N ALA A 113 28.60 4.84 9.89
CA ALA A 113 28.51 3.81 10.92
C ALA A 113 27.72 4.28 12.16
N ILE A 114 27.90 5.53 12.59
CA ILE A 114 27.13 6.14 13.68
C ILE A 114 25.65 6.26 13.28
N GLY A 115 25.38 6.70 12.05
CA GLY A 115 24.00 6.81 11.53
C GLY A 115 23.30 5.48 11.51
N LEU A 116 23.94 4.44 10.99
CA LEU A 116 23.34 3.11 10.90
C LEU A 116 23.07 2.51 12.29
N ARG A 117 23.96 2.77 13.27
CA ARG A 117 23.72 2.43 14.69
C ARG A 117 22.51 3.17 15.24
N SER A 118 22.44 4.48 15.08
CA SER A 118 21.32 5.29 15.54
C SER A 118 19.99 4.86 14.88
N ALA A 119 20.01 4.52 13.60
CA ALA A 119 18.86 3.99 12.88
C ALA A 119 18.35 2.67 13.49
N THR A 120 19.30 1.76 13.81
CA THR A 120 18.99 0.46 14.44
C THR A 120 18.43 0.64 15.85
N ASP A 121 19.01 1.51 16.64
CA ASP A 121 18.57 1.79 18.01
C ASP A 121 17.17 2.42 18.02
N ALA A 122 16.90 3.37 17.11
CA ALA A 122 15.60 4.00 16.95
C ALA A 122 14.51 3.00 16.52
N ALA A 123 14.82 2.13 15.56
CA ALA A 123 13.92 1.06 15.11
C ALA A 123 13.61 0.06 16.24
N THR A 124 14.62 -0.34 17.00
CA THR A 124 14.46 -1.28 18.12
C THR A 124 13.64 -0.68 19.26
N ALA A 125 13.87 0.59 19.60
CA ALA A 125 13.11 1.30 20.63
C ALA A 125 11.63 1.53 20.26
N ALA A 126 11.32 1.54 18.97
CA ALA A 126 9.95 1.73 18.49
C ALA A 126 9.08 0.47 18.69
N VAL A 127 9.66 -0.72 18.61
CA VAL A 127 8.95 -1.99 18.72
C VAL A 127 8.78 -2.36 20.20
N ALA A 128 7.54 -2.69 20.61
CA ALA A 128 7.24 -3.01 22.01
C ALA A 128 7.96 -4.29 22.48
N VAL A 129 8.01 -5.32 21.63
CA VAL A 129 8.68 -6.61 21.90
C VAL A 129 9.60 -6.93 20.72
N PRO A 130 10.88 -6.48 20.75
CA PRO A 130 11.84 -6.80 19.69
C PRO A 130 12.08 -8.30 19.61
N THR A 131 11.93 -8.87 18.40
CA THR A 131 12.04 -10.30 18.15
C THR A 131 13.30 -10.61 17.34
N ALA A 132 14.06 -11.64 17.75
CA ALA A 132 15.22 -12.12 17.01
C ALA A 132 14.80 -12.79 15.69
N GLY A 133 15.67 -12.70 14.66
CA GLY A 133 15.38 -13.27 13.34
C GLY A 133 14.50 -12.39 12.46
N THR A 134 14.40 -11.09 12.77
CA THR A 134 13.63 -10.10 12.01
C THR A 134 14.54 -9.00 11.45
N ILE A 135 13.97 -8.04 10.72
CA ILE A 135 14.65 -6.82 10.23
C ILE A 135 15.53 -6.16 11.30
N LEU A 136 15.15 -6.23 12.59
CA LEU A 136 15.93 -5.64 13.68
C LEU A 136 17.26 -6.37 13.87
N THR A 137 17.28 -7.70 13.78
CA THR A 137 18.51 -8.50 13.85
C THR A 137 19.42 -8.22 12.64
N VAL A 138 18.83 -8.06 11.47
CA VAL A 138 19.57 -7.73 10.24
C VAL A 138 20.19 -6.33 10.35
N ALA A 139 19.43 -5.33 10.83
CA ALA A 139 19.92 -3.98 11.05
C ALA A 139 21.08 -3.94 12.06
N GLU A 140 20.98 -4.70 13.17
CA GLU A 140 22.05 -4.82 14.17
C GLU A 140 23.34 -5.39 13.58
N SER A 141 23.22 -6.43 12.77
CA SER A 141 24.36 -7.06 12.08
C SER A 141 25.04 -6.09 11.12
N ALA A 142 24.23 -5.39 10.31
CA ALA A 142 24.70 -4.38 9.37
C ALA A 142 25.42 -3.21 10.08
N ALA A 143 24.82 -2.65 11.14
CA ALA A 143 25.41 -1.57 11.92
C ALA A 143 26.73 -1.98 12.59
N SER A 144 26.78 -3.19 13.15
CA SER A 144 28.00 -3.73 13.77
C SER A 144 29.13 -3.93 12.76
N ALA A 145 28.82 -4.38 11.54
CA ALA A 145 29.80 -4.53 10.47
C ALA A 145 30.30 -3.17 9.94
N ALA A 146 29.39 -2.21 9.76
CA ALA A 146 29.75 -0.84 9.36
C ALA A 146 30.75 -0.20 10.34
N VAL A 147 30.54 -0.35 11.66
CA VAL A 147 31.44 0.17 12.69
C VAL A 147 32.85 -0.43 12.57
N LYS A 148 32.94 -1.74 12.33
CA LYS A 148 34.23 -2.45 12.17
C LYS A 148 34.96 -2.03 10.89
N ALA A 149 34.24 -1.77 9.81
CA ALA A 149 34.81 -1.45 8.51
C ALA A 149 35.02 0.07 8.28
N ALA A 150 34.44 0.95 9.09
CA ALA A 150 34.57 2.40 8.97
C ALA A 150 36.03 2.92 8.91
N PRO A 151 37.02 2.34 9.61
CA PRO A 151 38.42 2.76 9.47
C PRO A 151 39.00 2.58 8.07
N PHE A 152 38.37 1.77 7.21
CA PHE A 152 38.84 1.49 5.85
C PHE A 152 38.13 2.31 4.76
N GLY A 153 37.23 3.24 5.15
CA GLY A 153 36.52 4.15 4.25
C GLY A 153 35.05 3.82 4.07
N LEU A 154 34.31 4.76 3.44
CA LEU A 154 32.86 4.68 3.31
C LEU A 154 32.41 3.48 2.45
N VAL A 155 33.06 3.24 1.34
CA VAL A 155 32.75 2.09 0.45
C VAL A 155 32.92 0.76 1.20
N SER A 156 34.00 0.62 1.97
CA SER A 156 34.25 -0.58 2.79
C SER A 156 33.18 -0.75 3.88
N ALA A 157 32.78 0.33 4.54
CA ALA A 157 31.73 0.29 5.57
C ALA A 157 30.36 -0.05 4.98
N ALA A 158 30.01 0.53 3.83
CA ALA A 158 28.75 0.23 3.12
C ALA A 158 28.71 -1.23 2.63
N ARG A 159 29.79 -1.72 2.04
CA ARG A 159 29.91 -3.10 1.57
C ARG A 159 29.80 -4.10 2.73
N ALA A 160 30.57 -3.88 3.81
CA ALA A 160 30.54 -4.76 4.99
C ALA A 160 29.13 -4.79 5.63
N SER A 161 28.42 -3.64 5.65
CA SER A 161 27.05 -3.58 6.18
C SER A 161 26.06 -4.38 5.32
N ALA A 162 26.14 -4.29 3.99
CA ALA A 162 25.29 -5.03 3.06
C ALA A 162 25.57 -6.55 3.12
N GLU A 163 26.84 -6.95 3.15
CA GLU A 163 27.24 -8.36 3.27
C GLU A 163 26.76 -8.97 4.59
N ALA A 164 26.98 -8.27 5.72
CA ALA A 164 26.52 -8.73 7.03
C ALA A 164 24.99 -8.79 7.13
N ALA A 165 24.28 -7.87 6.46
CA ALA A 165 22.83 -7.92 6.34
C ALA A 165 22.38 -9.17 5.58
N ALA A 166 22.97 -9.47 4.43
CA ALA A 166 22.66 -10.67 3.64
C ALA A 166 22.93 -11.97 4.42
N GLU A 167 24.05 -12.04 5.14
CA GLU A 167 24.38 -13.19 6.02
C GLU A 167 23.34 -13.32 7.16
N ALA A 168 22.95 -12.21 7.79
CA ALA A 168 21.96 -12.21 8.85
C ALA A 168 20.58 -12.64 8.33
N VAL A 169 20.15 -12.17 7.15
CA VAL A 169 18.92 -12.62 6.49
C VAL A 169 18.94 -14.14 6.28
N ALA A 170 20.02 -14.69 5.74
CA ALA A 170 20.15 -16.13 5.51
C ALA A 170 20.07 -16.95 6.81
N ALA A 171 20.41 -16.36 7.96
CA ALA A 171 20.36 -17.00 9.28
C ALA A 171 19.00 -16.86 9.99
N THR A 172 18.08 -16.00 9.50
CA THR A 172 16.77 -15.74 10.17
C THR A 172 15.90 -16.98 10.36
N PRO A 173 15.87 -17.98 9.46
CA PRO A 173 15.08 -19.19 9.69
C PRO A 173 15.57 -20.00 10.89
N GLY A 174 16.86 -19.90 11.25
CA GLY A 174 17.41 -20.54 12.44
C GLY A 174 17.11 -19.82 13.76
N GLN A 175 16.57 -18.61 13.69
CA GLN A 175 16.31 -17.74 14.84
C GLN A 175 14.82 -17.56 15.13
N LEU A 176 13.99 -17.62 14.10
CA LEU A 176 12.54 -17.43 14.20
C LEU A 176 11.81 -18.68 13.68
N PRO A 177 11.13 -19.44 14.57
CA PRO A 177 10.45 -20.68 14.22
C PRO A 177 9.41 -20.55 13.10
N ALA A 178 8.72 -19.42 12.96
CA ALA A 178 7.79 -19.14 11.87
C ALA A 178 8.46 -19.21 10.50
N LEU A 179 9.63 -18.57 10.37
CA LEU A 179 10.42 -18.60 9.14
C LEU A 179 10.96 -19.99 8.82
N ALA A 180 11.41 -20.73 9.87
CA ALA A 180 11.88 -22.11 9.73
C ALA A 180 10.79 -23.03 9.18
N ARG A 181 9.58 -22.96 9.73
CA ARG A 181 8.42 -23.74 9.27
C ARG A 181 8.01 -23.40 7.84
N ALA A 182 7.95 -22.11 7.51
CA ALA A 182 7.63 -21.65 6.17
C ALA A 182 8.75 -21.91 5.15
N GLY A 183 9.98 -22.22 5.61
CA GLY A 183 11.13 -22.41 4.75
C GLY A 183 11.59 -21.14 4.04
N VAL A 184 11.29 -19.96 4.62
CA VAL A 184 11.59 -18.63 4.06
C VAL A 184 12.51 -17.83 4.97
N VAL A 185 13.07 -16.75 4.46
CA VAL A 185 13.83 -15.75 5.22
C VAL A 185 12.94 -14.57 5.61
N ASP A 186 13.39 -13.73 6.55
CA ASP A 186 12.67 -12.53 6.94
C ASP A 186 12.55 -11.52 5.78
N ALA A 187 11.31 -11.21 5.40
CA ALA A 187 11.00 -10.31 4.28
C ALA A 187 11.49 -8.87 4.55
N GLY A 188 11.33 -8.38 5.77
CA GLY A 188 11.78 -7.05 6.18
C GLY A 188 13.29 -6.91 6.16
N GLY A 189 14.01 -7.89 6.68
CA GLY A 189 15.47 -7.96 6.63
C GLY A 189 15.99 -8.04 5.20
N LEU A 190 15.33 -8.83 4.35
CA LEU A 190 15.68 -8.92 2.93
C LEU A 190 15.50 -7.58 2.22
N ALA A 191 14.38 -6.89 2.45
CA ALA A 191 14.13 -5.56 1.88
C ALA A 191 15.16 -4.52 2.38
N LEU A 192 15.53 -4.55 3.66
CA LEU A 192 16.61 -3.71 4.20
C LEU A 192 17.96 -4.00 3.52
N THR A 193 18.26 -5.28 3.27
CA THR A 193 19.49 -5.68 2.57
C THR A 193 19.53 -5.11 1.15
N VAL A 194 18.41 -5.15 0.41
CA VAL A 194 18.28 -4.51 -0.91
C VAL A 194 18.58 -3.01 -0.83
N ILE A 195 18.09 -2.31 0.20
CA ILE A 195 18.37 -0.88 0.39
C ILE A 195 19.86 -0.64 0.65
N LEU A 196 20.52 -1.48 1.46
CA LEU A 196 21.97 -1.35 1.73
C LEU A 196 22.82 -1.68 0.50
N GLU A 197 22.45 -2.68 -0.29
CA GLU A 197 23.10 -3.00 -1.56
C GLU A 197 22.96 -1.87 -2.60
N ALA A 198 21.80 -1.20 -2.64
CA ALA A 198 21.60 -0.01 -3.46
C ALA A 198 22.55 1.13 -3.09
N LEU A 199 22.93 1.27 -1.81
CA LEU A 199 23.98 2.22 -1.39
C LEU A 199 25.35 1.83 -1.96
N VAL A 200 25.73 0.56 -1.87
CA VAL A 200 27.01 0.07 -2.43
C VAL A 200 27.06 0.37 -3.93
N GLU A 201 25.99 0.10 -4.67
CA GLU A 201 25.89 0.40 -6.08
C GLU A 201 26.00 1.90 -6.35
N THR A 202 25.35 2.73 -5.55
CA THR A 202 25.42 4.20 -5.68
C THR A 202 26.84 4.73 -5.46
N LEU A 203 27.56 4.17 -4.50
CA LEU A 203 28.93 4.61 -4.18
C LEU A 203 29.97 4.10 -5.17
N THR A 204 29.79 2.92 -5.77
CA THR A 204 30.81 2.22 -6.56
C THR A 204 30.47 2.07 -8.03
N GLY A 205 29.20 2.18 -8.41
CA GLY A 205 28.69 1.82 -9.73
C GLY A 205 28.62 0.31 -9.98
N SER A 206 28.93 -0.54 -8.99
CA SER A 206 28.95 -2.01 -9.10
C SER A 206 27.72 -2.60 -8.45
N VAL A 207 26.97 -3.40 -9.20
CA VAL A 207 25.74 -4.08 -8.70
C VAL A 207 26.14 -5.14 -7.67
N SER A 208 25.46 -5.17 -6.54
CA SER A 208 25.49 -6.23 -5.54
C SER A 208 24.21 -7.07 -5.66
N THR A 209 24.31 -8.40 -5.56
CA THR A 209 23.20 -9.32 -5.83
C THR A 209 22.88 -10.26 -4.66
N GLY A 210 23.50 -10.10 -3.50
CA GLY A 210 23.35 -11.00 -2.36
C GLY A 210 21.89 -11.16 -1.90
N ALA A 211 21.15 -10.06 -1.81
CA ALA A 211 19.72 -10.07 -1.48
C ALA A 211 18.88 -10.76 -2.56
N LEU A 212 19.15 -10.46 -3.83
CA LEU A 212 18.42 -11.05 -4.95
C LEU A 212 18.71 -12.54 -5.11
N ASP A 213 19.94 -12.96 -4.87
CA ASP A 213 20.32 -14.37 -4.85
C ASP A 213 19.63 -15.15 -3.72
N LEU A 214 19.39 -14.49 -2.57
CA LEU A 214 18.60 -15.06 -1.48
C LEU A 214 17.12 -15.16 -1.87
N LEU A 215 16.55 -14.13 -2.48
CA LEU A 215 15.19 -14.13 -2.97
C LEU A 215 14.94 -15.28 -3.96
N GLU A 216 15.78 -15.44 -4.97
CA GLU A 216 15.64 -16.50 -5.97
C GLU A 216 15.74 -17.90 -5.34
N ARG A 217 16.66 -18.12 -4.40
CA ARG A 217 16.80 -19.41 -3.70
C ARG A 217 15.56 -19.81 -2.92
N HIS A 218 14.81 -18.85 -2.35
CA HIS A 218 13.62 -19.13 -1.56
C HIS A 218 12.36 -19.23 -2.43
N ARG A 219 12.28 -18.52 -3.56
CA ARG A 219 11.18 -18.66 -4.54
C ARG A 219 11.09 -20.06 -5.14
N VAL A 220 12.21 -20.72 -5.38
CA VAL A 220 12.25 -22.10 -5.95
C VAL A 220 11.72 -23.13 -4.96
N ARG A 221 11.88 -22.92 -3.64
CA ARG A 221 11.44 -23.87 -2.61
C ARG A 221 9.93 -23.82 -2.35
N THR A 222 9.29 -22.68 -2.49
CA THR A 222 7.85 -22.50 -2.24
C THR A 222 6.95 -23.21 -3.27
N VAL A 223 7.49 -23.67 -4.38
CA VAL A 223 6.73 -24.37 -5.45
C VAL A 223 6.58 -25.87 -5.18
N SER A 224 7.37 -26.48 -4.30
CA SER A 224 7.45 -27.94 -4.21
C SER A 224 6.88 -28.62 -2.95
N GLU A 225 6.83 -27.99 -1.80
CA GLU A 225 6.34 -28.63 -0.56
C GLU A 225 5.89 -27.57 0.46
N VAL A 226 4.61 -27.28 0.54
CA VAL A 226 4.05 -26.57 1.70
C VAL A 226 2.94 -27.44 2.30
N GLU A 227 3.28 -28.15 3.39
CA GLU A 227 2.29 -28.51 4.40
C GLU A 227 1.67 -27.22 4.95
N GLU A 228 0.36 -27.24 5.25
CA GLU A 228 -0.31 -26.12 5.94
C GLU A 228 0.50 -25.74 7.19
N VAL A 229 1.15 -24.59 7.16
CA VAL A 229 1.87 -24.05 8.30
C VAL A 229 0.85 -23.43 9.24
N PRO A 230 0.68 -23.93 10.47
CA PRO A 230 -0.14 -23.25 11.47
C PRO A 230 0.44 -21.86 11.71
N ARG A 231 -0.43 -20.84 11.73
CA ARG A 231 -0.03 -19.46 12.08
C ARG A 231 0.61 -19.44 13.45
N GLU A 232 1.71 -18.70 13.62
CA GLU A 232 2.32 -18.55 14.94
C GLU A 232 1.71 -17.39 15.74
N THR A 233 1.69 -17.64 17.03
CA THR A 233 1.20 -16.83 18.12
C THR A 233 1.73 -15.40 18.11
N GLY A 234 0.90 -14.49 17.76
CA GLY A 234 1.07 -13.02 17.78
C GLY A 234 -0.13 -12.37 17.15
N SER A 235 -0.59 -12.89 16.01
CA SER A 235 -1.78 -12.41 15.33
C SER A 235 -2.87 -13.48 15.11
N ASP A 236 -2.65 -14.74 15.50
CA ASP A 236 -3.73 -15.74 15.62
C ASP A 236 -4.78 -15.35 16.69
N VAL A 237 -4.44 -14.36 17.53
CA VAL A 237 -5.28 -13.86 18.62
C VAL A 237 -6.02 -12.60 18.22
N TYR A 238 -5.47 -11.77 17.32
CA TYR A 238 -6.01 -10.46 16.97
C TYR A 238 -6.39 -10.40 15.50
N GLY A 239 -7.63 -9.98 15.23
CA GLY A 239 -8.23 -9.95 13.90
C GLY A 239 -8.04 -8.65 13.13
N TYR A 240 -7.58 -7.58 13.78
CA TYR A 240 -7.55 -6.25 13.20
C TYR A 240 -6.23 -5.53 13.45
N GLU A 241 -5.76 -4.82 12.43
CA GLU A 241 -4.76 -3.76 12.53
C GLU A 241 -5.47 -2.42 12.71
N VAL A 242 -5.08 -1.65 13.71
CA VAL A 242 -5.55 -0.28 13.92
C VAL A 242 -4.37 0.68 13.84
N GLN A 243 -4.46 1.65 12.96
CA GLN A 243 -3.49 2.74 12.81
C GLN A 243 -4.16 4.09 12.97
N TYR A 244 -3.49 5.05 13.60
CA TYR A 244 -3.92 6.45 13.64
C TYR A 244 -2.77 7.40 13.97
N LEU A 245 -2.98 8.68 13.67
CA LEU A 245 -2.10 9.74 14.15
C LEU A 245 -2.68 10.32 15.44
N LEU A 246 -1.81 10.54 16.44
CA LEU A 246 -2.14 11.10 17.74
C LEU A 246 -1.33 12.38 17.96
N GLU A 247 -2.01 13.50 18.21
CA GLU A 247 -1.39 14.73 18.70
C GLU A 247 -1.41 14.71 20.24
N ALA A 248 -0.25 14.50 20.86
CA ALA A 248 -0.11 14.37 22.31
C ALA A 248 1.29 14.79 22.78
N ASN A 249 1.52 14.82 24.10
CA ASN A 249 2.85 14.93 24.66
C ASN A 249 3.50 13.54 24.84
N ALA A 250 4.81 13.51 25.10
CA ALA A 250 5.57 12.26 25.22
C ALA A 250 5.10 11.37 26.38
N ALA A 251 4.64 11.95 27.49
CA ALA A 251 4.12 11.18 28.62
C ALA A 251 2.81 10.46 28.25
N ALA A 252 1.89 11.17 27.60
CA ALA A 252 0.64 10.58 27.11
C ALA A 252 0.87 9.45 26.08
N ALA A 253 1.86 9.59 25.20
CA ALA A 253 2.26 8.54 24.27
C ALA A 253 2.84 7.31 24.98
N ALA A 254 3.64 7.50 26.04
CA ALA A 254 4.15 6.40 26.86
C ALA A 254 3.02 5.66 27.61
N ASP A 255 2.04 6.40 28.16
CA ASP A 255 0.87 5.83 28.81
C ASP A 255 -0.02 5.09 27.81
N LEU A 256 -0.17 5.62 26.59
CA LEU A 256 -0.88 4.95 25.51
C LEU A 256 -0.24 3.61 25.15
N ARG A 257 1.09 3.57 25.02
CA ARG A 257 1.83 2.33 24.75
C ARG A 257 1.48 1.23 25.75
N HIS A 258 1.44 1.59 27.04
CA HIS A 258 1.10 0.65 28.10
C HIS A 258 -0.35 0.13 27.96
N SER A 259 -1.31 1.01 27.66
CA SER A 259 -2.71 0.64 27.47
C SER A 259 -2.90 -0.26 26.24
N LEU A 260 -2.27 0.08 25.11
CA LEU A 260 -2.37 -0.70 23.87
C LEU A 260 -1.70 -2.08 24.01
N THR A 261 -0.59 -2.19 24.73
CA THR A 261 0.06 -3.49 25.01
C THR A 261 -0.84 -4.43 25.82
N ALA A 262 -1.78 -3.90 26.61
CA ALA A 262 -2.76 -4.69 27.32
C ALA A 262 -3.97 -5.11 26.45
N LEU A 263 -4.24 -4.39 25.35
CA LEU A 263 -5.34 -4.64 24.43
C LEU A 263 -4.94 -5.54 23.25
N GLY A 264 -3.62 -5.55 22.88
CA GLY A 264 -3.18 -6.20 21.69
C GLY A 264 -1.67 -6.41 21.61
N ASP A 265 -1.20 -6.82 20.42
CA ASP A 265 0.22 -6.98 20.12
C ASP A 265 0.68 -6.04 19.01
N SER A 266 1.94 -6.21 18.56
CA SER A 266 2.56 -5.41 17.49
C SER A 266 2.46 -3.90 17.71
N VAL A 267 2.45 -3.46 18.98
CA VAL A 267 2.29 -2.06 19.36
C VAL A 267 3.53 -1.27 18.97
N VAL A 268 3.34 -0.30 18.07
CA VAL A 268 4.38 0.66 17.65
C VAL A 268 3.84 2.07 17.79
N ILE A 269 4.52 2.92 18.55
CA ILE A 269 4.18 4.35 18.73
C ILE A 269 5.42 5.16 18.48
N ILE A 270 5.40 5.99 17.41
CA ILE A 270 6.53 6.77 16.96
C ILE A 270 6.15 8.25 16.82
N GLY A 271 6.98 9.15 17.35
CA GLY A 271 6.73 10.58 17.34
C GLY A 271 7.61 11.37 16.38
N SER A 272 7.10 12.47 15.83
CA SER A 272 7.90 13.46 15.11
C SER A 272 8.76 14.26 16.11
N ARG A 273 9.94 14.73 15.64
CA ARG A 273 10.78 15.64 16.45
C ARG A 273 10.13 17.02 16.48
N ALA A 274 9.40 17.34 17.53
CA ALA A 274 8.83 18.67 17.69
C ALA A 274 9.51 19.42 18.84
N ALA A 275 9.84 20.67 18.59
CA ALA A 275 10.28 21.62 19.63
C ALA A 275 9.11 22.16 20.47
N LYS A 276 7.98 21.43 20.52
CA LYS A 276 6.72 21.86 21.18
C LYS A 276 6.24 20.78 22.15
N ASP A 277 5.47 21.21 23.15
CA ASP A 277 4.85 20.34 24.16
C ASP A 277 3.91 19.28 23.58
N VAL A 278 3.43 19.45 22.35
CA VAL A 278 2.57 18.51 21.62
C VAL A 278 3.26 18.07 20.32
N THR A 279 3.35 16.77 20.14
CA THR A 279 4.01 16.09 19.01
C THR A 279 3.00 15.19 18.31
N THR A 280 3.11 15.00 17.00
CA THR A 280 2.32 14.00 16.26
C THR A 280 3.01 12.64 16.39
N PHE A 281 2.28 11.65 16.88
CA PHE A 281 2.69 10.24 16.93
C PHE A 281 1.92 9.44 15.88
N ASN A 282 2.61 8.54 15.20
CA ASN A 282 1.99 7.46 14.44
C ASN A 282 1.84 6.27 15.39
N VAL A 283 0.62 5.75 15.49
CA VAL A 283 0.24 4.63 16.36
C VAL A 283 -0.20 3.47 15.50
N HIS A 284 0.35 2.29 15.76
CA HIS A 284 0.02 1.02 15.12
C HIS A 284 -0.16 -0.05 16.20
N VAL A 285 -1.22 -0.85 16.10
CA VAL A 285 -1.50 -1.95 17.03
C VAL A 285 -2.40 -3.00 16.38
N HIS A 286 -2.19 -4.28 16.73
CA HIS A 286 -3.10 -5.38 16.38
C HIS A 286 -4.02 -5.69 17.55
N VAL A 287 -5.34 -5.67 17.35
CA VAL A 287 -6.36 -5.81 18.39
C VAL A 287 -7.57 -6.61 17.89
N ASN A 288 -8.39 -7.07 18.82
CA ASN A 288 -9.76 -7.52 18.54
C ASN A 288 -10.81 -6.44 18.88
N ASP A 289 -10.50 -5.56 19.84
CA ASP A 289 -11.36 -4.44 20.21
C ASP A 289 -10.85 -3.14 19.59
N ILE A 290 -11.32 -2.86 18.37
CA ILE A 290 -11.02 -1.64 17.61
C ILE A 290 -11.41 -0.39 18.42
N GLY A 291 -12.58 -0.44 19.06
CA GLY A 291 -13.12 0.68 19.84
C GLY A 291 -12.19 1.06 20.98
N ALA A 292 -11.83 0.09 21.83
CA ALA A 292 -10.93 0.30 22.95
C ALA A 292 -9.56 0.85 22.52
N ALA A 293 -9.01 0.39 21.39
CA ALA A 293 -7.74 0.88 20.88
C ALA A 293 -7.80 2.35 20.43
N ILE A 294 -8.88 2.76 19.78
CA ILE A 294 -9.09 4.15 19.34
C ILE A 294 -9.40 5.06 20.55
N GLU A 295 -10.28 4.62 21.45
CA GLU A 295 -10.65 5.35 22.67
C GLU A 295 -9.44 5.62 23.57
N ALA A 296 -8.55 4.62 23.72
CA ALA A 296 -7.29 4.80 24.45
C ALA A 296 -6.44 5.95 23.88
N GLY A 297 -6.45 6.15 22.55
CA GLY A 297 -5.81 7.29 21.91
C GLY A 297 -6.55 8.62 22.18
N ILE A 298 -7.89 8.62 22.07
CA ILE A 298 -8.74 9.82 22.26
C ILE A 298 -8.60 10.36 23.70
N GLU A 299 -8.51 9.49 24.70
CA GLU A 299 -8.32 9.88 26.09
C GLU A 299 -6.99 10.60 26.36
N ARG A 300 -6.00 10.44 25.47
CA ARG A 300 -4.61 10.94 25.63
C ARG A 300 -4.25 12.07 24.70
N GLY A 301 -5.08 12.32 23.68
CA GLY A 301 -4.83 13.40 22.74
C GLY A 301 -5.83 13.45 21.60
N ARG A 302 -5.48 14.22 20.56
CA ARG A 302 -6.32 14.33 19.38
C ARG A 302 -5.96 13.22 18.38
N VAL A 303 -6.86 12.27 18.19
CA VAL A 303 -6.73 11.20 17.19
C VAL A 303 -7.26 11.65 15.84
N HIS A 304 -6.54 11.34 14.75
CA HIS A 304 -6.96 11.58 13.37
C HIS A 304 -6.29 10.60 12.40
N ARG A 305 -6.77 10.53 11.14
CA ARG A 305 -6.32 9.59 10.10
C ARG A 305 -6.37 8.13 10.58
N ILE A 306 -7.51 7.76 11.17
CA ILE A 306 -7.73 6.41 11.63
C ILE A 306 -7.87 5.48 10.42
N SER A 307 -7.13 4.38 10.42
CA SER A 307 -7.24 3.27 9.48
C SER A 307 -7.40 1.99 10.26
N VAL A 308 -8.31 1.13 9.81
CA VAL A 308 -8.54 -0.19 10.38
C VAL A 308 -8.53 -1.20 9.24
N THR A 309 -7.66 -2.21 9.36
CA THR A 309 -7.54 -3.30 8.39
C THR A 309 -7.89 -4.60 9.11
N ARG A 310 -8.75 -5.43 8.52
CA ARG A 310 -9.03 -6.77 9.02
C ARG A 310 -8.05 -7.74 8.36
N PHE A 311 -7.38 -8.58 9.16
CA PHE A 311 -6.37 -9.51 8.64
C PHE A 311 -6.97 -10.60 7.75
N ASP A 312 -8.19 -11.05 8.01
CA ASP A 312 -8.87 -12.04 7.17
C ASP A 312 -9.13 -11.50 5.75
N ASP A 313 -9.32 -10.19 5.60
CA ASP A 313 -9.55 -9.56 4.30
C ASP A 313 -8.28 -9.52 3.43
N THR A 314 -7.09 -9.54 4.05
CA THR A 314 -5.79 -9.58 3.34
C THR A 314 -5.36 -11.00 2.95
N LEU A 315 -5.93 -12.04 3.57
CA LEU A 315 -5.58 -13.45 3.30
C LEU A 315 -6.34 -14.05 2.12
N GLY A 316 -7.50 -13.49 1.75
CA GLY A 316 -8.32 -13.94 0.62
C GLY A 316 -7.62 -13.83 -0.74
N THR A 317 -6.73 -12.84 -0.91
CA THR A 317 -6.09 -12.53 -2.19
C THR A 317 -4.99 -13.50 -2.62
N HIS A 318 -4.43 -14.32 -1.70
CA HIS A 318 -3.33 -15.24 -2.03
C HIS A 318 -3.67 -16.74 -1.92
N ALA A 319 -4.82 -17.11 -1.34
CA ALA A 319 -5.27 -18.50 -1.24
C ALA A 319 -5.84 -19.06 -2.56
N SER A 320 -6.39 -18.21 -3.42
CA SER A 320 -7.07 -18.61 -4.67
C SER A 320 -6.15 -19.23 -5.73
N ALA A 321 -4.84 -19.03 -5.66
CA ALA A 321 -3.88 -19.61 -6.62
C ALA A 321 -3.48 -21.07 -6.31
N ARG A 322 -3.91 -21.66 -5.18
CA ARG A 322 -3.38 -22.97 -4.71
C ARG A 322 -4.40 -24.09 -4.50
N MET A 323 -5.70 -23.90 -4.75
CA MET A 323 -6.70 -24.96 -4.57
C MET A 323 -7.08 -25.66 -5.86
N HIS A 324 -6.16 -26.48 -6.38
CA HIS A 324 -6.48 -27.62 -7.23
C HIS A 324 -5.83 -28.89 -6.67
N ALA A 325 -6.19 -29.25 -5.44
CA ALA A 325 -5.99 -30.60 -4.90
C ALA A 325 -7.28 -31.03 -4.21
N ALA A 326 -7.83 -32.17 -4.64
CA ALA A 326 -9.13 -32.69 -4.25
C ALA A 326 -9.26 -32.89 -2.72
N PRO A 327 -10.39 -32.50 -2.11
CA PRO A 327 -10.61 -32.69 -0.68
C PRO A 327 -11.01 -34.13 -0.34
N ALA A 328 -10.47 -34.60 0.80
CA ALA A 328 -10.97 -35.82 1.45
C ALA A 328 -12.40 -35.63 1.92
N ARG A 329 -13.26 -36.61 1.62
CA ARG A 329 -14.68 -36.66 1.93
C ARG A 329 -14.96 -36.38 3.42
N ARG A 330 -15.61 -35.26 3.73
CA ARG A 330 -16.42 -35.08 4.94
C ARG A 330 -17.81 -35.70 4.72
N PRO A 331 -18.49 -36.20 5.78
CA PRO A 331 -19.85 -36.74 5.64
C PRO A 331 -20.82 -35.62 5.27
N ALA A 332 -21.70 -35.95 4.31
CA ALA A 332 -22.68 -35.03 3.74
C ALA A 332 -23.61 -34.44 4.79
N VAL A 333 -23.56 -33.13 4.92
CA VAL A 333 -24.67 -32.27 5.37
C VAL A 333 -25.42 -31.89 4.09
N PRO A 334 -26.77 -31.82 4.06
CA PRO A 334 -27.50 -31.48 2.85
C PRO A 334 -27.03 -30.14 2.30
N GLU A 335 -26.70 -30.10 1.02
CA GLU A 335 -26.38 -28.88 0.28
C GLU A 335 -27.56 -27.91 0.40
N ALA A 336 -27.38 -26.86 1.21
CA ALA A 336 -28.12 -25.62 1.00
C ALA A 336 -27.47 -24.97 -0.25
N GLU A 337 -28.30 -24.60 -1.22
CA GLU A 337 -27.88 -23.83 -2.40
C GLU A 337 -27.00 -22.67 -1.94
N ALA A 338 -25.85 -22.49 -2.62
CA ALA A 338 -24.92 -21.40 -2.30
C ALA A 338 -25.68 -20.05 -2.36
N PRO A 339 -25.50 -19.15 -1.38
CA PRO A 339 -26.21 -17.88 -1.37
C PRO A 339 -25.84 -17.06 -2.62
N ILE A 340 -26.85 -16.70 -3.41
CA ILE A 340 -26.69 -15.85 -4.59
C ILE A 340 -26.41 -14.43 -4.09
N GLY A 341 -25.23 -13.90 -4.43
CA GLY A 341 -24.89 -12.49 -4.24
C GLY A 341 -25.53 -11.63 -5.32
N GLU A 342 -26.11 -10.49 -4.98
CA GLU A 342 -26.66 -9.56 -5.95
C GLU A 342 -25.97 -8.20 -5.85
N LEU A 343 -25.73 -7.55 -7.01
CA LEU A 343 -25.11 -6.24 -7.11
C LEU A 343 -26.16 -5.18 -7.44
N VAL A 344 -26.24 -4.14 -6.59
CA VAL A 344 -27.06 -2.94 -6.83
C VAL A 344 -26.15 -1.74 -7.09
N VAL A 345 -26.14 -1.24 -8.32
CA VAL A 345 -25.35 -0.06 -8.71
C VAL A 345 -26.19 1.20 -8.60
N VAL A 346 -25.71 2.15 -7.80
CA VAL A 346 -26.39 3.43 -7.53
C VAL A 346 -25.70 4.56 -8.28
N THR A 347 -26.33 5.09 -9.31
CA THR A 347 -25.83 6.18 -10.15
C THR A 347 -26.92 7.19 -10.47
N GLU A 348 -26.54 8.48 -10.55
CA GLU A 348 -27.42 9.56 -11.03
C GLU A 348 -27.49 9.61 -12.58
N ALA A 349 -26.52 9.00 -13.26
CA ALA A 349 -26.39 9.02 -14.71
C ALA A 349 -27.39 8.05 -15.36
N ASP A 350 -28.52 8.55 -15.87
CA ASP A 350 -29.54 7.75 -16.56
C ASP A 350 -28.96 6.89 -17.70
N PRO A 351 -28.10 7.43 -18.60
CA PRO A 351 -27.56 6.62 -19.69
C PRO A 351 -26.65 5.48 -19.22
N LEU A 352 -25.87 5.69 -18.17
CA LEU A 352 -25.06 4.63 -17.60
C LEU A 352 -25.92 3.58 -16.89
N ARG A 353 -26.96 4.03 -16.18
CA ARG A 353 -27.91 3.13 -15.51
C ARG A 353 -28.62 2.22 -16.50
N GLU A 354 -29.07 2.74 -17.64
CA GLU A 354 -29.69 1.97 -18.72
C GLU A 354 -28.69 0.97 -19.34
N PHE A 355 -27.44 1.39 -19.55
CA PHE A 355 -26.38 0.51 -20.05
C PHE A 355 -26.12 -0.65 -19.07
N LEU A 356 -25.88 -0.38 -17.79
CA LEU A 356 -25.62 -1.39 -16.77
C LEU A 356 -26.80 -2.34 -16.54
N ALA A 357 -28.04 -1.83 -16.64
CA ALA A 357 -29.23 -2.68 -16.59
C ALA A 357 -29.30 -3.61 -17.80
N GLY A 358 -28.87 -3.18 -19.00
CA GLY A 358 -28.73 -3.99 -20.19
C GLY A 358 -27.69 -5.11 -20.04
N GLU A 359 -26.65 -4.91 -19.24
CA GLU A 359 -25.64 -5.93 -18.91
C GLU A 359 -26.08 -6.85 -17.75
N GLY A 360 -27.34 -6.74 -17.28
CA GLY A 360 -27.91 -7.63 -16.27
C GLY A 360 -27.72 -7.16 -14.81
N CYS A 361 -27.17 -5.97 -14.59
CA CYS A 361 -27.03 -5.43 -13.24
C CYS A 361 -28.35 -4.85 -12.72
N ARG A 362 -28.64 -5.02 -11.43
CA ARG A 362 -29.67 -4.23 -10.77
C ARG A 362 -29.16 -2.81 -10.55
N THR A 363 -29.91 -1.83 -11.03
CA THR A 363 -29.48 -0.43 -10.97
C THR A 363 -30.50 0.43 -10.22
N ALA A 364 -30.02 1.45 -9.53
CA ALA A 364 -30.83 2.39 -8.77
C ALA A 364 -30.39 3.85 -8.99
N SER A 365 -31.33 4.78 -8.90
CA SER A 365 -31.00 6.17 -8.63
C SER A 365 -30.83 6.39 -7.11
N PRO A 366 -30.23 7.48 -6.64
CA PRO A 366 -30.22 7.80 -5.22
C PRO A 366 -31.62 7.86 -4.58
N ALA A 367 -32.65 8.21 -5.37
CA ALA A 367 -34.02 8.25 -4.88
C ALA A 367 -34.67 6.86 -4.74
N THR A 368 -34.22 5.87 -5.51
CA THR A 368 -34.84 4.53 -5.58
C THR A 368 -34.00 3.45 -4.90
N VAL A 369 -32.78 3.73 -4.43
CA VAL A 369 -31.87 2.71 -3.87
C VAL A 369 -32.49 1.90 -2.74
N GLY A 370 -33.25 2.50 -1.85
CA GLY A 370 -33.95 1.77 -0.76
C GLY A 370 -34.98 0.79 -1.28
N THR A 371 -35.71 1.14 -2.34
CA THR A 371 -36.70 0.27 -2.98
C THR A 371 -36.04 -0.87 -3.74
N GLU A 372 -34.96 -0.59 -4.49
CA GLU A 372 -34.24 -1.60 -5.26
C GLU A 372 -33.50 -2.58 -4.34
N LEU A 373 -32.88 -2.10 -3.26
CA LEU A 373 -32.26 -2.95 -2.26
C LEU A 373 -33.29 -3.87 -1.58
N ALA A 374 -34.45 -3.32 -1.20
CA ALA A 374 -35.52 -4.12 -0.62
C ALA A 374 -36.09 -5.15 -1.61
N ALA A 375 -36.16 -4.79 -2.90
CA ALA A 375 -36.58 -5.71 -3.95
C ALA A 375 -35.55 -6.85 -4.15
N ALA A 376 -34.25 -6.56 -4.19
CA ALA A 376 -33.19 -7.56 -4.27
C ALA A 376 -33.29 -8.58 -3.14
N LEU A 377 -33.47 -8.12 -1.91
CA LEU A 377 -33.63 -8.98 -0.74
C LEU A 377 -34.94 -9.77 -0.77
N ALA A 378 -36.04 -9.19 -1.28
CA ALA A 378 -37.33 -9.87 -1.44
C ALA A 378 -37.31 -10.92 -2.56
N ASP A 379 -36.51 -10.73 -3.60
CA ASP A 379 -36.29 -11.68 -4.71
C ASP A 379 -35.44 -12.88 -4.28
N GLY A 380 -34.93 -12.88 -3.04
CA GLY A 380 -34.23 -14.01 -2.43
C GLY A 380 -32.72 -13.88 -2.41
N ALA A 381 -32.15 -12.70 -2.68
CA ALA A 381 -30.72 -12.49 -2.50
C ALA A 381 -30.33 -12.70 -1.04
N ALA A 382 -29.42 -13.63 -0.78
CA ALA A 382 -28.91 -13.91 0.54
C ALA A 382 -27.93 -12.82 1.02
N SER A 383 -27.24 -12.18 0.07
CA SER A 383 -26.29 -11.12 0.28
C SER A 383 -26.37 -10.09 -0.85
N VAL A 384 -26.15 -8.81 -0.58
CA VAL A 384 -26.20 -7.75 -1.60
C VAL A 384 -24.97 -6.84 -1.50
N VAL A 385 -24.36 -6.52 -2.64
CA VAL A 385 -23.36 -5.45 -2.73
C VAL A 385 -24.05 -4.17 -3.21
N VAL A 386 -23.85 -3.05 -2.53
CA VAL A 386 -24.33 -1.75 -2.96
C VAL A 386 -23.12 -0.89 -3.37
N LEU A 387 -23.00 -0.62 -4.66
CA LEU A 387 -21.92 0.16 -5.26
C LEU A 387 -22.43 1.55 -5.63
N SER A 388 -21.73 2.63 -5.23
CA SER A 388 -22.16 4.00 -5.58
C SER A 388 -21.02 4.83 -6.17
N ASP A 389 -21.30 5.50 -7.28
CA ASP A 389 -20.35 6.22 -8.14
C ASP A 389 -20.16 7.71 -7.80
N THR A 390 -20.87 8.23 -6.82
CA THR A 390 -20.75 9.61 -6.35
C THR A 390 -20.92 9.73 -4.84
N ALA A 391 -20.35 10.77 -4.25
CA ALA A 391 -20.53 11.06 -2.81
C ALA A 391 -22.00 11.39 -2.45
N ALA A 392 -22.78 11.92 -3.39
CA ALA A 392 -24.21 12.19 -3.19
C ALA A 392 -25.01 10.88 -3.15
N ALA A 393 -24.79 10.00 -4.11
CA ALA A 393 -25.37 8.65 -4.16
C ALA A 393 -24.99 7.83 -2.92
N ALA A 394 -23.72 7.87 -2.51
CA ALA A 394 -23.21 7.18 -1.33
C ALA A 394 -23.96 7.55 -0.05
N ARG A 395 -24.21 8.85 0.19
CA ARG A 395 -24.96 9.31 1.38
C ARG A 395 -26.39 8.76 1.46
N THR A 396 -27.03 8.57 0.33
CA THR A 396 -28.39 8.03 0.29
C THR A 396 -28.38 6.51 0.39
N ALA A 397 -27.47 5.87 -0.30
CA ALA A 397 -27.25 4.43 -0.25
C ALA A 397 -26.86 3.95 1.16
N HIS A 398 -26.02 4.71 1.87
CA HIS A 398 -25.63 4.40 3.25
C HIS A 398 -26.83 4.22 4.18
N ARG A 399 -27.84 5.11 4.10
CA ARG A 399 -29.07 4.97 4.92
C ARG A 399 -29.88 3.73 4.57
N ALA A 400 -29.93 3.34 3.31
CA ALA A 400 -30.61 2.11 2.88
C ALA A 400 -29.88 0.87 3.39
N VAL A 401 -28.56 0.84 3.30
CA VAL A 401 -27.68 -0.21 3.82
C VAL A 401 -27.81 -0.36 5.35
N GLU A 402 -27.78 0.76 6.09
CA GLU A 402 -27.99 0.74 7.54
C GLU A 402 -29.38 0.20 7.93
N SER A 403 -30.41 0.47 7.10
CA SER A 403 -31.74 -0.10 7.36
C SER A 403 -31.72 -1.61 7.16
N ALA A 404 -31.15 -2.10 6.06
CA ALA A 404 -31.06 -3.52 5.77
C ALA A 404 -30.24 -4.28 6.83
N HIS A 405 -29.16 -3.70 7.35
CA HIS A 405 -28.39 -4.28 8.46
C HIS A 405 -29.22 -4.41 9.74
N ARG A 406 -30.06 -3.40 10.08
CA ARG A 406 -30.94 -3.48 11.25
C ARG A 406 -31.98 -4.58 11.13
N ASP A 407 -32.38 -4.89 9.91
CA ASP A 407 -33.32 -5.96 9.58
C ASP A 407 -32.63 -7.35 9.47
N GLY A 408 -31.30 -7.41 9.71
CA GLY A 408 -30.51 -8.63 9.78
C GLY A 408 -30.01 -9.16 8.44
N HIS A 409 -30.04 -8.33 7.36
CA HIS A 409 -29.57 -8.72 6.04
C HIS A 409 -28.07 -8.48 5.87
N GLN A 410 -27.39 -9.36 5.12
CA GLN A 410 -26.00 -9.21 4.75
C GLN A 410 -25.88 -8.27 3.53
N VAL A 411 -25.43 -7.05 3.78
CA VAL A 411 -25.25 -6.03 2.72
C VAL A 411 -23.87 -5.42 2.87
N ILE A 412 -23.08 -5.39 1.78
CA ILE A 412 -21.77 -4.73 1.73
C ILE A 412 -21.88 -3.48 0.87
N ALA A 413 -21.27 -2.39 1.30
CA ALA A 413 -21.28 -1.12 0.61
C ALA A 413 -19.89 -0.75 0.08
N LEU A 414 -19.78 -0.54 -1.23
CA LEU A 414 -18.59 -0.03 -1.90
C LEU A 414 -18.85 1.44 -2.30
N PHE A 415 -18.40 2.36 -1.45
CA PHE A 415 -18.64 3.79 -1.59
C PHE A 415 -17.35 4.57 -1.86
N GLY A 416 -17.50 5.79 -2.38
CA GLY A 416 -16.38 6.69 -2.62
C GLY A 416 -15.57 6.35 -3.88
N VAL A 417 -16.15 5.58 -4.80
CA VAL A 417 -15.54 5.26 -6.09
C VAL A 417 -15.95 6.27 -7.15
N THR A 418 -15.11 6.45 -8.17
CA THR A 418 -15.47 7.21 -9.36
C THR A 418 -16.34 6.36 -10.28
N ARG A 419 -17.00 7.00 -11.24
CA ARG A 419 -17.89 6.30 -12.20
C ARG A 419 -17.15 5.23 -13.02
N VAL A 420 -15.91 5.50 -13.45
CA VAL A 420 -15.10 4.50 -14.16
C VAL A 420 -14.68 3.34 -13.25
N GLN A 421 -14.38 3.61 -11.98
CA GLN A 421 -14.10 2.56 -10.99
C GLN A 421 -15.32 1.70 -10.69
N ALA A 422 -16.51 2.31 -10.71
CA ALA A 422 -17.76 1.55 -10.58
C ALA A 422 -17.96 0.60 -11.78
N VAL A 423 -17.65 1.06 -12.99
CA VAL A 423 -17.65 0.21 -14.20
C VAL A 423 -16.65 -0.92 -14.08
N ALA A 424 -15.41 -0.65 -13.65
CA ALA A 424 -14.38 -1.66 -13.42
C ALA A 424 -14.83 -2.74 -12.42
N ALA A 425 -15.49 -2.33 -11.33
CA ALA A 425 -16.05 -3.26 -10.34
C ALA A 425 -17.15 -4.14 -10.95
N VAL A 426 -18.05 -3.55 -11.75
CA VAL A 426 -19.12 -4.29 -12.43
C VAL A 426 -18.55 -5.30 -13.43
N ALA A 427 -17.49 -4.94 -14.14
CA ALA A 427 -16.86 -5.82 -15.16
C ALA A 427 -16.29 -7.13 -14.57
N VAL A 428 -15.93 -7.14 -13.28
CA VAL A 428 -15.41 -8.33 -12.59
C VAL A 428 -16.43 -9.02 -11.71
N HIS A 429 -17.62 -8.45 -11.55
CA HIS A 429 -18.73 -9.06 -10.79
C HIS A 429 -19.15 -10.39 -11.41
N ASP A 430 -19.29 -11.42 -10.59
CA ASP A 430 -19.71 -12.74 -10.97
C ASP A 430 -20.69 -13.30 -9.93
N PRO A 431 -22.00 -13.35 -10.24
CA PRO A 431 -23.02 -13.80 -9.31
C PRO A 431 -22.89 -15.29 -8.91
N GLU A 432 -22.11 -16.08 -9.68
CA GLU A 432 -21.84 -17.49 -9.34
C GLU A 432 -20.64 -17.65 -8.39
N ARG A 433 -19.88 -16.55 -8.15
CA ARG A 433 -18.75 -16.56 -7.24
C ARG A 433 -19.22 -16.49 -5.79
N GLN A 434 -18.41 -17.02 -4.85
CA GLN A 434 -18.65 -16.80 -3.42
C GLN A 434 -18.72 -15.29 -3.13
N PHE A 435 -19.67 -14.87 -2.31
CA PHE A 435 -19.98 -13.45 -2.09
C PHE A 435 -18.76 -12.63 -1.66
N ASP A 436 -17.98 -13.13 -0.68
CA ASP A 436 -16.80 -12.42 -0.17
C ASP A 436 -15.68 -12.35 -1.21
N ASP A 437 -15.53 -13.39 -2.05
CA ASP A 437 -14.56 -13.41 -3.15
C ASP A 437 -14.96 -12.42 -4.26
N ASP A 438 -16.26 -12.28 -4.53
CA ASP A 438 -16.78 -11.34 -5.51
C ASP A 438 -16.60 -9.89 -5.04
N VAL A 439 -16.90 -9.59 -3.77
CA VAL A 439 -16.62 -8.28 -3.14
C VAL A 439 -15.13 -7.94 -3.20
N SER A 440 -14.29 -8.94 -2.94
CA SER A 440 -12.83 -8.76 -3.01
C SER A 440 -12.37 -8.44 -4.43
N ALA A 441 -12.85 -9.17 -5.45
CA ALA A 441 -12.53 -8.92 -6.84
C ALA A 441 -12.98 -7.53 -7.30
N MET A 442 -14.20 -7.11 -6.94
CA MET A 442 -14.68 -5.75 -7.22
C MET A 442 -13.83 -4.67 -6.53
N THR A 443 -13.45 -4.90 -5.28
CA THR A 443 -12.60 -3.97 -4.52
C THR A 443 -11.21 -3.83 -5.15
N GLU A 444 -10.64 -4.91 -5.63
CA GLU A 444 -9.34 -4.90 -6.33
C GLU A 444 -9.43 -4.18 -7.68
N ALA A 445 -10.47 -4.42 -8.46
CA ALA A 445 -10.69 -3.70 -9.72
C ALA A 445 -10.83 -2.18 -9.48
N ILE A 446 -11.57 -1.76 -8.45
CA ILE A 446 -11.65 -0.35 -8.03
C ILE A 446 -10.27 0.23 -7.73
N LYS A 447 -9.42 -0.49 -7.00
CA LYS A 447 -8.07 -0.02 -6.62
C LYS A 447 -7.10 -0.01 -7.82
N ALA A 448 -7.22 -0.96 -8.73
CA ALA A 448 -6.38 -1.07 -9.90
C ALA A 448 -6.72 0.00 -10.95
N CYS A 449 -7.99 0.39 -11.06
CA CYS A 449 -8.45 1.38 -12.02
C CYS A 449 -7.93 2.79 -11.65
N ARG A 450 -6.95 3.27 -12.40
CA ARG A 450 -6.40 4.64 -12.31
C ARG A 450 -7.33 5.60 -13.00
N THR A 451 -7.71 6.70 -12.33
CA THR A 451 -8.72 7.62 -12.85
C THR A 451 -8.19 9.02 -13.05
N GLY A 452 -8.73 9.72 -14.05
CA GLY A 452 -8.42 11.11 -14.28
C GLY A 452 -9.53 11.80 -15.06
N GLU A 453 -9.52 13.12 -15.02
CA GLU A 453 -10.59 13.98 -15.53
C GLU A 453 -10.04 15.09 -16.43
N VAL A 454 -10.81 15.46 -17.44
CA VAL A 454 -10.58 16.68 -18.23
C VAL A 454 -11.67 17.68 -17.90
N HIS A 455 -11.26 18.84 -17.38
CA HIS A 455 -12.16 19.94 -17.03
C HIS A 455 -12.00 21.13 -17.97
N ALA A 456 -13.13 21.77 -18.30
CA ALA A 456 -13.12 23.10 -18.88
C ALA A 456 -12.88 24.13 -17.77
N ILE A 457 -11.90 25.03 -17.97
CA ILE A 457 -11.55 26.10 -17.03
C ILE A 457 -11.50 27.45 -17.77
N PRO A 458 -11.54 28.60 -17.11
CA PRO A 458 -11.54 29.90 -17.79
C PRO A 458 -10.35 30.14 -18.73
N SER A 459 -9.22 29.48 -18.49
CA SER A 459 -7.99 29.60 -19.30
C SER A 459 -7.82 28.50 -20.35
N GLY A 460 -8.81 27.61 -20.54
CA GLY A 460 -8.74 26.49 -21.47
C GLY A 460 -9.27 25.18 -20.87
N PHE A 461 -8.46 24.14 -20.92
CA PHE A 461 -8.80 22.79 -20.43
C PHE A 461 -7.68 22.28 -19.53
N SER A 462 -8.04 21.59 -18.45
CA SER A 462 -7.07 20.99 -17.53
C SER A 462 -7.21 19.48 -17.49
N SER A 463 -6.07 18.76 -17.47
CA SER A 463 -6.00 17.36 -17.06
C SER A 463 -5.83 17.29 -15.55
N VAL A 464 -6.61 16.42 -14.87
CA VAL A 464 -6.66 16.29 -13.42
C VAL A 464 -6.54 14.83 -13.04
N ILE A 465 -5.64 14.49 -12.11
CA ILE A 465 -5.50 13.17 -11.49
C ILE A 465 -5.47 13.37 -9.98
N HIS A 466 -6.24 12.57 -9.24
CA HIS A 466 -6.36 12.67 -7.78
C HIS A 466 -6.63 14.11 -7.29
N GLU A 467 -7.61 14.79 -7.93
CA GLU A 467 -8.00 16.18 -7.62
C GLU A 467 -6.88 17.23 -7.85
N ARG A 468 -5.78 16.85 -8.47
CA ARG A 468 -4.67 17.76 -8.77
C ARG A 468 -4.58 18.03 -10.27
N THR A 469 -4.61 19.30 -10.65
CA THR A 469 -4.33 19.72 -12.02
C THR A 469 -2.91 19.32 -12.38
N GLN A 470 -2.79 18.55 -13.46
CA GLN A 470 -1.50 18.11 -13.99
C GLN A 470 -0.96 19.13 -15.00
N SER A 471 -1.80 19.51 -15.96
CA SER A 471 -1.43 20.43 -17.04
C SER A 471 -2.66 21.24 -17.49
N VAL A 472 -2.40 22.37 -18.17
CA VAL A 472 -3.45 23.23 -18.76
C VAL A 472 -3.17 23.42 -20.24
N PHE A 473 -4.21 23.28 -21.06
CA PHE A 473 -4.14 23.28 -22.53
C PHE A 473 -5.15 24.26 -23.13
N GLY A 474 -4.89 24.76 -24.32
CA GLY A 474 -5.84 25.58 -25.07
C GLY A 474 -6.96 24.78 -25.72
N GLU A 475 -6.70 23.52 -26.08
CA GLU A 475 -7.61 22.64 -26.76
C GLU A 475 -7.97 21.41 -25.91
N PRO A 476 -9.23 20.96 -25.88
CA PRO A 476 -9.67 19.83 -25.06
C PRO A 476 -9.04 18.49 -25.50
N ALA A 477 -8.74 18.33 -26.77
CA ALA A 477 -8.11 17.12 -27.28
C ALA A 477 -6.66 16.95 -26.77
N ASP A 478 -5.93 18.05 -26.55
CA ASP A 478 -4.58 18.01 -26.03
C ASP A 478 -4.58 17.65 -24.53
N ALA A 479 -5.55 18.17 -23.77
CA ALA A 479 -5.76 17.77 -22.38
C ALA A 479 -6.13 16.30 -22.25
N ALA A 480 -6.94 15.78 -23.17
CA ALA A 480 -7.35 14.38 -23.20
C ALA A 480 -6.16 13.43 -23.53
N ARG A 481 -5.29 13.83 -24.47
CA ARG A 481 -4.07 13.06 -24.82
C ARG A 481 -3.08 13.02 -23.67
N ASP A 482 -2.77 14.18 -23.06
CA ASP A 482 -1.88 14.26 -21.88
C ASP A 482 -2.38 13.36 -20.74
N LEU A 483 -3.68 13.37 -20.50
CA LEU A 483 -4.29 12.53 -19.47
C LEU A 483 -4.17 11.05 -19.79
N ALA A 484 -4.46 10.64 -21.04
CA ALA A 484 -4.34 9.25 -21.47
C ALA A 484 -2.89 8.76 -21.37
N ASP A 485 -1.92 9.56 -21.82
CA ASP A 485 -0.49 9.21 -21.75
C ASP A 485 -0.07 8.95 -20.30
N ARG A 486 -0.52 9.79 -19.36
CA ARG A 486 -0.22 9.60 -17.93
C ARG A 486 -0.88 8.38 -17.32
N LEU A 487 -2.13 8.09 -17.70
CA LEU A 487 -2.85 6.94 -17.18
C LEU A 487 -2.35 5.62 -17.78
N CYS A 488 -1.91 5.62 -19.04
CA CYS A 488 -1.41 4.42 -19.72
C CYS A 488 0.07 4.12 -19.43
N ALA A 489 0.85 5.08 -18.92
CA ALA A 489 2.30 4.96 -18.72
C ALA A 489 2.74 3.77 -17.84
N ASP A 490 1.89 3.34 -16.91
CA ASP A 490 2.15 2.25 -15.98
C ASP A 490 1.60 0.89 -16.43
N GLY A 491 1.44 0.68 -17.75
CA GLY A 491 1.13 -0.64 -18.32
C GLY A 491 -0.37 -0.97 -18.32
N ALA A 492 -1.23 0.00 -18.69
CA ALA A 492 -2.65 -0.25 -18.90
C ALA A 492 -2.91 -1.21 -20.06
N GLU A 493 -3.93 -2.06 -19.92
CA GLU A 493 -4.46 -2.92 -20.98
C GLU A 493 -5.78 -2.37 -21.53
N LEU A 494 -6.57 -1.68 -20.72
CA LEU A 494 -7.86 -1.09 -21.07
C LEU A 494 -7.91 0.40 -20.67
N LEU A 495 -8.42 1.26 -21.57
CA LEU A 495 -8.78 2.64 -21.28
C LEU A 495 -10.28 2.84 -21.48
N THR A 496 -11.00 2.99 -20.38
CA THR A 496 -12.44 3.32 -20.38
C THR A 496 -12.62 4.84 -20.45
N VAL A 497 -13.42 5.30 -21.40
CA VAL A 497 -13.71 6.71 -21.69
C VAL A 497 -15.18 6.99 -21.44
N LEU A 498 -15.46 7.92 -20.56
CA LEU A 498 -16.82 8.42 -20.23
C LEU A 498 -16.93 9.90 -20.65
N PRO A 499 -17.51 10.18 -21.82
CA PRO A 499 -17.72 11.57 -22.27
C PRO A 499 -18.84 12.25 -21.47
N GLY A 500 -18.57 13.42 -20.91
CA GLY A 500 -19.55 14.24 -20.20
C GLY A 500 -20.15 15.36 -21.03
N ALA A 501 -20.92 16.23 -20.36
CA ALA A 501 -21.52 17.41 -20.98
C ALA A 501 -20.44 18.33 -21.59
N GLY A 502 -20.65 18.73 -22.84
CA GLY A 502 -19.71 19.56 -23.59
C GLY A 502 -18.62 18.77 -24.33
N SER A 503 -18.51 17.47 -24.12
CA SER A 503 -17.71 16.61 -24.98
C SER A 503 -18.39 16.44 -26.34
N ASN A 504 -17.59 16.22 -27.37
CA ASN A 504 -18.09 15.90 -28.72
C ASN A 504 -17.30 14.75 -29.32
N ALA A 505 -17.87 14.15 -30.38
CA ALA A 505 -17.26 13.01 -31.06
C ALA A 505 -15.83 13.28 -31.56
N ALA A 506 -15.50 14.55 -31.92
CA ALA A 506 -14.17 14.89 -32.42
C ALA A 506 -13.11 14.77 -31.33
N ILE A 507 -13.41 15.13 -30.07
CA ILE A 507 -12.51 14.99 -28.93
C ILE A 507 -12.23 13.52 -28.65
N VAL A 508 -13.28 12.70 -28.60
CA VAL A 508 -13.17 11.26 -28.35
C VAL A 508 -12.45 10.55 -29.48
N THR A 509 -12.70 10.93 -30.73
CA THR A 509 -11.99 10.38 -31.91
C THR A 509 -10.50 10.73 -31.83
N ALA A 510 -10.16 12.01 -31.56
CA ALA A 510 -8.77 12.44 -31.46
C ALA A 510 -8.00 11.75 -30.32
N LEU A 511 -8.68 11.50 -29.18
CA LEU A 511 -8.14 10.70 -28.07
C LEU A 511 -7.93 9.25 -28.52
N SER A 512 -8.93 8.63 -29.14
CA SER A 512 -8.86 7.24 -29.56
C SER A 512 -7.77 6.99 -30.62
N ASP A 513 -7.62 7.90 -31.57
CA ASP A 513 -6.56 7.82 -32.59
C ASP A 513 -5.16 7.95 -31.95
N HIS A 514 -5.02 8.88 -31.01
CA HIS A 514 -3.77 9.05 -30.25
C HIS A 514 -3.40 7.79 -29.44
N VAL A 515 -4.35 7.22 -28.71
CA VAL A 515 -4.10 6.00 -27.90
C VAL A 515 -3.73 4.82 -28.80
N ARG A 516 -4.41 4.63 -29.95
CA ARG A 516 -4.05 3.56 -30.90
C ARG A 516 -2.65 3.73 -31.49
N GLU A 517 -2.19 4.97 -31.67
CA GLU A 517 -0.86 5.27 -32.19
C GLU A 517 0.23 5.15 -31.09
N ALA A 518 0.01 5.77 -29.94
CA ALA A 518 1.01 5.86 -28.86
C ALA A 518 1.03 4.59 -27.97
N TRP A 519 -0.13 3.94 -27.79
CA TRP A 519 -0.35 2.81 -26.89
C TRP A 519 -1.05 1.65 -27.59
N PRO A 520 -0.44 1.01 -28.61
CA PRO A 520 -1.13 0.04 -29.49
C PRO A 520 -1.60 -1.23 -28.82
N LEU A 521 -1.21 -1.50 -27.57
CA LEU A 521 -1.66 -2.64 -26.76
C LEU A 521 -2.82 -2.29 -25.83
N VAL A 522 -3.22 -1.01 -25.75
CA VAL A 522 -4.32 -0.55 -24.91
C VAL A 522 -5.62 -0.62 -25.69
N GLU A 523 -6.57 -1.38 -25.20
CA GLU A 523 -7.94 -1.38 -25.73
C GLU A 523 -8.69 -0.13 -25.26
N ILE A 524 -9.57 0.42 -26.11
CA ILE A 524 -10.36 1.61 -25.77
C ILE A 524 -11.82 1.23 -25.74
N GLN A 525 -12.46 1.46 -24.61
CA GLN A 525 -13.90 1.30 -24.43
C GLN A 525 -14.55 2.66 -24.16
N GLN A 526 -15.58 3.00 -24.91
CA GLN A 526 -16.38 4.20 -24.65
C GLN A 526 -17.74 3.80 -24.09
N LEU A 527 -18.12 4.39 -22.94
CA LEU A 527 -19.39 4.14 -22.28
C LEU A 527 -20.18 5.45 -22.08
N PRO A 528 -21.51 5.39 -21.97
CA PRO A 528 -22.32 6.57 -21.69
C PRO A 528 -22.12 7.06 -20.26
N ALA A 529 -21.87 8.35 -20.06
CA ALA A 529 -21.55 8.90 -18.75
C ALA A 529 -22.67 9.67 -18.06
N GLY A 530 -23.52 10.35 -18.83
CA GLY A 530 -24.44 11.37 -18.34
C GLY A 530 -23.81 12.77 -18.31
N ASP A 531 -24.65 13.78 -18.04
CA ASP A 531 -24.28 15.19 -18.15
C ASP A 531 -23.59 15.77 -16.92
N ASP A 532 -23.51 15.02 -15.83
CA ASP A 532 -23.00 15.41 -14.52
C ASP A 532 -21.52 15.10 -14.29
N VAL A 533 -20.82 14.58 -15.30
CA VAL A 533 -19.37 14.37 -15.28
C VAL A 533 -18.63 15.54 -15.96
N PRO A 534 -17.32 15.71 -15.69
CA PRO A 534 -16.48 16.67 -16.42
C PRO A 534 -16.46 16.36 -17.92
N LEU A 535 -15.76 17.17 -18.71
CA LEU A 535 -15.71 17.02 -20.16
C LEU A 535 -15.37 15.58 -20.60
N LEU A 536 -14.40 14.97 -19.92
CA LEU A 536 -14.07 13.53 -20.01
C LEU A 536 -13.71 13.00 -18.63
N LEU A 537 -14.13 11.78 -18.34
CA LEU A 537 -13.64 10.97 -17.24
C LEU A 537 -13.00 9.72 -17.83
N LEU A 538 -11.74 9.46 -17.49
CA LEU A 538 -10.95 8.33 -17.99
C LEU A 538 -10.61 7.37 -16.86
N GLY A 539 -10.61 6.08 -17.14
CA GLY A 539 -10.11 5.03 -16.26
C GLY A 539 -9.18 4.11 -17.03
N ALA A 540 -8.02 3.80 -16.46
CA ALA A 540 -7.03 2.89 -17.05
C ALA A 540 -6.79 1.70 -16.11
N GLU A 541 -6.87 0.49 -16.69
CA GLU A 541 -6.74 -0.82 -16.04
C GLU A 541 -5.62 -1.64 -16.66
#